data_b21cd16292d75506b4e4edf04832f27e
#
_entry.id   b21cd16292d75506b4e4edf04832f27e
#
_cell.length_a   1.000
_cell.length_b   1.000
_cell.length_c   1.000
_cell.angle_alpha   90.00
_cell.angle_beta   90.00
_cell.angle_gamma   90.00
#
_symmetry.space_group_name_H-M   'P 1'
#
loop_
_entity.id
_entity.type
_entity.pdbx_description
1 polymer ?
#
loop_
_entity_poly.entity_id
_entity_poly.type
_entity_poly.pdbx_seq_one_letter_code
_entity_poly.pdbx_strand_id
1 'polypeptide(L)'
;MNTTDRRFCIRFIDEVLEKIFDEIKTYDLKTKELVYNEFEKAIFENCFKEYIYCLNLSRVTGELTGQTPEERFIYFDKTDFGINKIKTVFPTLLEELKNEFMGKVQYVVDIVSEYEKNKGLIGNRFFNGERPEIINIKCGGDWHNDKCVLIIEAENNQKIVFKPTNKKNIEFLQEIIKMFFDEQKYIELYDSLN
;
A
#
# COMPACT_ATOMS: atom_id res chain seq x y z
N MET A 1 23.01 -17.39 0.81
CA MET A 1 23.01 -15.99 1.26
C MET A 1 21.56 -15.60 1.39
N ASN A 2 21.05 -15.58 2.62
CA ASN A 2 19.61 -15.34 2.88
C ASN A 2 19.21 -13.96 2.37
N THR A 3 18.11 -13.92 1.64
CA THR A 3 17.47 -12.71 1.07
C THR A 3 16.76 -11.86 2.12
N THR A 4 17.05 -12.07 3.39
CA THR A 4 16.48 -11.34 4.52
C THR A 4 17.26 -10.05 4.75
N ASP A 5 16.57 -8.95 4.65
CA ASP A 5 16.94 -7.61 5.11
C ASP A 5 17.79 -6.74 4.18
N ARG A 6 17.35 -6.57 2.94
CA ARG A 6 17.81 -5.46 2.07
C ARG A 6 16.83 -4.29 2.06
N ARG A 7 16.21 -3.99 3.19
CA ARG A 7 15.37 -2.81 3.30
C ARG A 7 16.24 -1.60 3.58
N PHE A 8 16.38 -0.73 2.58
CA PHE A 8 17.07 0.56 2.71
C PHE A 8 16.06 1.66 3.02
N CYS A 9 16.53 2.72 3.63
CA CYS A 9 15.73 3.92 3.88
C CYS A 9 14.50 3.70 4.81
N ILE A 10 14.46 2.59 5.56
CA ILE A 10 13.30 2.19 6.39
C ILE A 10 12.87 3.33 7.31
N ARG A 11 13.79 3.97 8.02
CA ARG A 11 13.47 5.02 8.98
C ARG A 11 12.77 6.22 8.36
N PHE A 12 13.09 6.56 7.11
CA PHE A 12 12.42 7.63 6.39
C PHE A 12 11.02 7.21 5.92
N ILE A 13 10.88 5.95 5.48
CA ILE A 13 9.59 5.36 5.10
C ILE A 13 8.68 5.27 6.31
N ASP A 14 9.19 4.81 7.45
CA ASP A 14 8.46 4.77 8.73
C ASP A 14 7.91 6.15 9.07
N GLU A 15 8.74 7.20 8.95
CA GLU A 15 8.30 8.56 9.26
C GLU A 15 7.22 9.08 8.31
N VAL A 16 7.30 8.74 7.01
CA VAL A 16 6.24 9.07 6.04
C VAL A 16 4.93 8.39 6.44
N LEU A 17 4.97 7.08 6.71
CA LEU A 17 3.78 6.31 7.06
C LEU A 17 3.20 6.72 8.42
N GLU A 18 4.03 6.95 9.45
CA GLU A 18 3.53 7.40 10.75
C GLU A 18 2.82 8.76 10.66
N LYS A 19 3.34 9.71 9.87
CA LYS A 19 2.64 10.98 9.62
C LYS A 19 1.28 10.78 8.96
N ILE A 20 1.18 9.82 8.02
CA ILE A 20 -0.09 9.47 7.39
C ILE A 20 -1.03 8.84 8.42
N PHE A 21 -0.56 7.87 9.20
CA PHE A 21 -1.38 7.20 10.23
C PHE A 21 -1.90 8.15 11.29
N ASP A 22 -1.09 9.12 11.71
CA ASP A 22 -1.52 10.14 12.67
C ASP A 22 -2.64 11.03 12.10
N GLU A 23 -2.54 11.40 10.83
CA GLU A 23 -3.52 12.26 10.17
C GLU A 23 -4.86 11.52 9.94
N ILE A 24 -4.82 10.26 9.48
CA ILE A 24 -6.01 9.43 9.29
C ILE A 24 -6.51 8.77 10.58
N LYS A 25 -5.79 8.95 11.70
CA LYS A 25 -6.12 8.40 13.03
C LYS A 25 -6.27 6.89 13.05
N THR A 26 -5.40 6.19 12.33
CA THR A 26 -5.34 4.73 12.33
C THR A 26 -4.30 4.24 13.33
N TYR A 27 -4.75 3.50 14.34
CA TYR A 27 -3.89 2.99 15.42
C TYR A 27 -3.85 1.47 15.52
N ASP A 28 -4.67 0.78 14.76
CA ASP A 28 -4.66 -0.69 14.70
C ASP A 28 -3.37 -1.21 14.07
N LEU A 29 -2.61 -2.00 14.85
CA LEU A 29 -1.29 -2.50 14.45
C LEU A 29 -1.36 -3.41 13.21
N LYS A 30 -2.41 -4.22 13.11
CA LYS A 30 -2.60 -5.13 11.97
C LYS A 30 -2.84 -4.35 10.69
N THR A 31 -3.69 -3.33 10.74
CA THR A 31 -3.94 -2.44 9.60
C THR A 31 -2.66 -1.69 9.19
N LYS A 32 -1.88 -1.19 10.16
CA LYS A 32 -0.58 -0.56 9.89
C LYS A 32 0.39 -1.51 9.19
N GLU A 33 0.47 -2.77 9.63
CA GLU A 33 1.32 -3.79 9.00
C GLU A 33 0.91 -4.09 7.56
N LEU A 34 -0.38 -4.24 7.30
CA LEU A 34 -0.91 -4.44 5.95
C LEU A 34 -0.57 -3.27 5.01
N VAL A 35 -0.76 -2.04 5.48
CA VAL A 35 -0.41 -0.81 4.76
C VAL A 35 1.09 -0.73 4.52
N TYR A 36 1.89 -1.01 5.53
CA TYR A 36 3.35 -1.00 5.41
C TYR A 36 3.83 -1.94 4.31
N ASN A 37 3.36 -3.19 4.33
CA ASN A 37 3.73 -4.21 3.36
C ASN A 37 3.35 -3.82 1.92
N GLU A 38 2.25 -3.10 1.73
CA GLU A 38 1.82 -2.64 0.40
C GLU A 38 2.61 -1.42 -0.09
N PHE A 39 2.91 -0.46 0.79
CA PHE A 39 3.42 0.85 0.36
C PHE A 39 4.93 1.06 0.55
N GLU A 40 5.61 0.24 1.37
CA GLU A 40 7.06 0.37 1.63
C GLU A 40 7.87 0.53 0.34
N LYS A 41 7.67 -0.39 -0.60
CA LYS A 41 8.39 -0.40 -1.87
C LYS A 41 8.08 0.83 -2.72
N ALA A 42 6.80 1.20 -2.81
CA ALA A 42 6.37 2.34 -3.63
C ALA A 42 6.91 3.66 -3.07
N ILE A 43 6.88 3.85 -1.76
CA ILE A 43 7.46 5.04 -1.10
C ILE A 43 8.98 5.08 -1.35
N PHE A 44 9.68 3.94 -1.19
CA PHE A 44 11.10 3.85 -1.47
C PHE A 44 11.44 4.23 -2.91
N GLU A 45 10.73 3.68 -3.89
CA GLU A 45 10.94 3.98 -5.31
C GLU A 45 10.75 5.48 -5.62
N ASN A 46 9.85 6.14 -4.92
CA ASN A 46 9.57 7.57 -5.06
C ASN A 46 10.61 8.49 -4.39
N CYS A 47 11.39 8.00 -3.41
CA CYS A 47 12.46 8.78 -2.76
C CYS A 47 13.87 8.24 -3.04
N PHE A 48 14.02 7.23 -3.88
CA PHE A 48 15.29 6.55 -4.11
C PHE A 48 16.38 7.49 -4.65
N LYS A 49 16.04 8.40 -5.55
CA LYS A 49 17.00 9.35 -6.15
C LYS A 49 17.56 10.31 -5.10
N GLU A 50 16.69 10.83 -4.27
CA GLU A 50 17.03 11.76 -3.17
C GLU A 50 17.86 11.05 -2.11
N TYR A 51 17.51 9.81 -1.77
CA TYR A 51 18.28 8.96 -0.86
C TYR A 51 19.71 8.75 -1.37
N ILE A 52 19.86 8.29 -2.63
CA ILE A 52 21.19 8.06 -3.25
C ILE A 52 21.99 9.36 -3.39
N TYR A 53 21.31 10.46 -3.72
CA TYR A 53 21.97 11.77 -3.79
C TYR A 53 22.55 12.16 -2.43
N CYS A 54 21.78 12.08 -1.35
CA CYS A 54 22.24 12.40 0.01
C CYS A 54 23.37 11.48 0.48
N LEU A 55 23.28 10.18 0.22
CA LEU A 55 24.34 9.22 0.53
C LEU A 55 25.66 9.59 -0.19
N ASN A 56 25.61 9.88 -1.48
CA ASN A 56 26.79 10.28 -2.26
C ASN A 56 27.33 11.62 -1.81
N LEU A 57 26.47 12.60 -1.55
CA LEU A 57 26.88 13.90 -1.03
C LEU A 57 27.64 13.74 0.29
N SER A 58 27.08 12.99 1.24
CA SER A 58 27.72 12.74 2.54
C SER A 58 29.05 11.98 2.41
N ARG A 59 29.16 11.09 1.42
CA ARG A 59 30.40 10.39 1.10
C ARG A 59 31.48 11.34 0.59
N VAL A 60 31.12 12.23 -0.33
CA VAL A 60 32.08 13.18 -0.95
C VAL A 60 32.53 14.26 0.04
N THR A 61 31.63 14.70 0.91
CA THR A 61 31.92 15.71 1.95
C THR A 61 32.61 15.12 3.18
N GLY A 62 32.81 13.78 3.25
CA GLY A 62 33.52 13.13 4.36
C GLY A 62 32.71 13.07 5.65
N GLU A 63 31.39 13.19 5.60
CA GLU A 63 30.50 13.21 6.77
C GLU A 63 30.17 11.80 7.32
N LEU A 64 30.45 10.74 6.51
CA LEU A 64 30.11 9.36 6.89
C LEU A 64 31.15 8.77 7.86
N THR A 65 30.68 8.26 8.98
CA THR A 65 31.48 7.56 9.98
C THR A 65 31.60 6.07 9.61
N GLY A 66 32.81 5.51 9.70
CA GLY A 66 33.12 4.10 9.46
C GLY A 66 34.45 3.90 8.73
N GLN A 67 35.08 2.76 8.97
CA GLN A 67 36.38 2.37 8.40
C GLN A 67 36.18 1.80 6.96
N THR A 68 35.14 1.01 6.80
CA THR A 68 34.79 0.36 5.52
C THR A 68 33.63 1.08 4.79
N PRO A 69 33.45 0.87 3.49
CA PRO A 69 32.29 1.36 2.77
C PRO A 69 30.96 0.86 3.37
N GLU A 70 30.92 -0.40 3.82
CA GLU A 70 29.77 -1.02 4.44
C GLU A 70 29.39 -0.35 5.75
N GLU A 71 30.36 -0.07 6.62
CA GLU A 71 30.15 0.66 7.88
C GLU A 71 29.61 2.06 7.63
N ARG A 72 30.18 2.78 6.65
CA ARG A 72 29.70 4.11 6.27
C ARG A 72 28.28 4.09 5.71
N PHE A 73 27.97 3.05 4.91
CA PHE A 73 26.60 2.86 4.45
C PHE A 73 25.63 2.58 5.59
N ILE A 74 25.98 1.66 6.52
CA ILE A 74 25.17 1.36 7.70
C ILE A 74 24.98 2.60 8.56
N TYR A 75 26.02 3.40 8.74
CA TYR A 75 25.92 4.68 9.47
C TYR A 75 24.87 5.60 8.82
N PHE A 76 24.90 5.75 7.50
CA PHE A 76 23.90 6.57 6.80
C PHE A 76 22.49 5.99 6.91
N ASP A 77 22.33 4.69 6.66
CA ASP A 77 21.01 4.06 6.49
C ASP A 77 20.31 3.73 7.81
N LYS A 78 21.07 3.36 8.85
CA LYS A 78 20.50 2.83 10.11
C LYS A 78 20.54 3.83 11.27
N THR A 79 21.11 5.02 11.09
CA THR A 79 21.13 6.05 12.13
C THR A 79 20.27 7.26 11.74
N ASP A 80 20.09 8.20 12.69
CA ASP A 80 19.38 9.46 12.44
C ASP A 80 20.12 10.38 11.47
N PHE A 81 21.39 10.10 11.19
CA PHE A 81 22.20 10.92 10.30
C PHE A 81 21.58 10.99 8.89
N GLY A 82 21.27 9.85 8.28
CA GLY A 82 20.76 9.80 6.92
C GLY A 82 19.39 10.48 6.77
N ILE A 83 18.47 10.19 7.68
CA ILE A 83 17.14 10.84 7.66
C ILE A 83 17.25 12.37 7.85
N ASN A 84 18.10 12.84 8.77
CA ASN A 84 18.32 14.27 8.99
C ASN A 84 18.99 14.92 7.78
N LYS A 85 19.90 14.20 7.10
CA LYS A 85 20.54 14.68 5.86
C LYS A 85 19.52 14.83 4.75
N ILE A 86 18.63 13.84 4.55
CA ILE A 86 17.55 13.90 3.56
C ILE A 86 16.64 15.10 3.85
N LYS A 87 16.16 15.27 5.09
CA LYS A 87 15.32 16.40 5.47
C LYS A 87 16.00 17.76 5.31
N THR A 88 17.31 17.82 5.50
CA THR A 88 18.05 19.07 5.33
C THR A 88 18.21 19.44 3.86
N VAL A 89 18.51 18.45 3.01
CA VAL A 89 18.78 18.67 1.57
C VAL A 89 17.46 18.78 0.79
N PHE A 90 16.46 18.02 1.17
CA PHE A 90 15.12 17.98 0.55
C PHE A 90 14.03 18.24 1.61
N PRO A 91 13.87 19.47 2.08
CA PRO A 91 13.00 19.79 3.22
C PRO A 91 11.51 19.55 2.97
N THR A 92 11.07 19.51 1.70
CA THR A 92 9.67 19.28 1.32
C THR A 92 9.35 17.81 1.02
N LEU A 93 10.37 16.96 0.81
CA LEU A 93 10.19 15.59 0.35
C LEU A 93 9.25 14.76 1.23
N LEU A 94 9.37 14.90 2.56
CA LEU A 94 8.51 14.18 3.50
C LEU A 94 7.03 14.55 3.34
N GLU A 95 6.73 15.83 3.19
CA GLU A 95 5.35 16.30 2.98
C GLU A 95 4.84 15.96 1.57
N GLU A 96 5.69 16.01 0.58
CA GLU A 96 5.34 15.60 -0.79
C GLU A 96 4.95 14.12 -0.83
N LEU A 97 5.75 13.22 -0.24
CA LEU A 97 5.44 11.80 -0.17
C LEU A 97 4.20 11.53 0.69
N LYS A 98 4.07 12.19 1.85
CA LYS A 98 2.85 12.09 2.65
C LYS A 98 1.62 12.42 1.81
N ASN A 99 1.63 13.54 1.09
CA ASN A 99 0.49 13.98 0.28
C ASN A 99 0.22 13.04 -0.90
N GLU A 100 1.26 12.50 -1.53
CA GLU A 100 1.16 11.52 -2.63
C GLU A 100 0.50 10.20 -2.18
N PHE A 101 0.81 9.73 -0.96
CA PHE A 101 0.33 8.44 -0.48
C PHE A 101 -0.89 8.52 0.44
N MET A 102 -1.25 9.69 0.95
CA MET A 102 -2.34 9.89 1.91
C MET A 102 -3.66 9.27 1.44
N GLY A 103 -4.13 9.64 0.26
CA GLY A 103 -5.40 9.15 -0.27
C GLY A 103 -5.39 7.63 -0.52
N LYS A 104 -4.26 7.11 -1.01
CA LYS A 104 -4.07 5.68 -1.27
C LYS A 104 -4.09 4.85 0.02
N VAL A 105 -3.38 5.32 1.05
CA VAL A 105 -3.37 4.67 2.38
C VAL A 105 -4.74 4.74 3.02
N GLN A 106 -5.41 5.90 2.98
CA GLN A 106 -6.79 6.04 3.49
C GLN A 106 -7.73 5.04 2.83
N TYR A 107 -7.65 4.91 1.50
CA TYR A 107 -8.46 3.95 0.76
C TYR A 107 -8.24 2.49 1.22
N VAL A 108 -6.99 2.07 1.43
CA VAL A 108 -6.69 0.72 1.94
C VAL A 108 -7.24 0.53 3.36
N VAL A 109 -7.06 1.52 4.24
CA VAL A 109 -7.58 1.50 5.62
C VAL A 109 -9.11 1.39 5.63
N ASP A 110 -9.80 2.13 4.76
CA ASP A 110 -11.26 2.09 4.63
C ASP A 110 -11.74 0.69 4.21
N ILE A 111 -11.05 0.06 3.25
CA ILE A 111 -11.38 -1.30 2.78
C ILE A 111 -11.14 -2.35 3.85
N VAL A 112 -10.04 -2.27 4.62
CA VAL A 112 -9.80 -3.16 5.77
C VAL A 112 -10.93 -3.00 6.80
N SER A 113 -11.28 -1.76 7.14
CA SER A 113 -12.37 -1.48 8.07
C SER A 113 -13.71 -2.02 7.59
N GLU A 114 -13.99 -1.88 6.28
CA GLU A 114 -15.22 -2.37 5.67
C GLU A 114 -15.28 -3.90 5.63
N TYR A 115 -14.14 -4.57 5.38
CA TYR A 115 -14.03 -6.02 5.48
C TYR A 115 -14.34 -6.49 6.92
N GLU A 116 -13.72 -5.90 7.94
CA GLU A 116 -13.93 -6.30 9.33
C GLU A 116 -15.39 -6.09 9.78
N LYS A 117 -16.03 -4.98 9.40
CA LYS A 117 -17.45 -4.74 9.68
C LYS A 117 -18.37 -5.78 9.03
N ASN A 118 -18.05 -6.21 7.83
CA ASN A 118 -18.89 -7.12 7.03
C ASN A 118 -18.37 -8.56 7.00
N LYS A 119 -17.39 -8.90 7.83
CA LYS A 119 -16.70 -10.20 7.86
C LYS A 119 -17.66 -11.40 7.93
N GLY A 120 -18.77 -11.26 8.66
CA GLY A 120 -19.81 -12.30 8.74
C GLY A 120 -20.55 -12.52 7.42
N LEU A 121 -20.91 -11.44 6.71
CA LEU A 121 -21.59 -11.52 5.42
C LEU A 121 -20.63 -12.03 4.34
N ILE A 122 -19.41 -11.55 4.35
CA ILE A 122 -18.33 -11.97 3.43
C ILE A 122 -18.03 -13.44 3.65
N GLY A 123 -17.89 -13.88 4.91
CA GLY A 123 -17.66 -15.27 5.27
C GLY A 123 -18.76 -16.21 4.76
N ASN A 124 -20.01 -15.84 4.96
CA ASN A 124 -21.14 -16.64 4.49
C ASN A 124 -21.22 -16.73 2.95
N ARG A 125 -20.84 -15.64 2.26
CA ARG A 125 -20.96 -15.57 0.79
C ARG A 125 -19.77 -16.19 0.06
N PHE A 126 -18.54 -15.99 0.55
CA PHE A 126 -17.32 -16.33 -0.17
C PHE A 126 -16.48 -17.41 0.50
N PHE A 127 -16.69 -17.68 1.79
CA PHE A 127 -15.83 -18.53 2.60
C PHE A 127 -16.59 -19.67 3.33
N ASN A 128 -17.73 -20.11 2.80
CA ASN A 128 -18.54 -21.20 3.36
C ASN A 128 -18.88 -21.02 4.86
N GLY A 129 -19.06 -19.78 5.31
CA GLY A 129 -19.36 -19.45 6.71
C GLY A 129 -18.12 -19.18 7.58
N GLU A 130 -16.90 -19.44 7.09
CA GLU A 130 -15.68 -19.06 7.78
C GLU A 130 -15.53 -17.53 7.82
N ARG A 131 -14.74 -17.05 8.78
CA ARG A 131 -14.45 -15.61 8.95
C ARG A 131 -12.95 -15.38 9.05
N PRO A 132 -12.20 -15.67 7.97
CA PRO A 132 -10.75 -15.61 8.03
C PRO A 132 -10.26 -14.18 8.23
N GLU A 133 -9.08 -14.07 8.86
CA GLU A 133 -8.38 -12.81 8.99
C GLU A 133 -7.69 -12.43 7.67
N ILE A 134 -7.59 -11.13 7.41
CA ILE A 134 -6.73 -10.64 6.33
C ILE A 134 -5.28 -10.82 6.74
N ILE A 135 -4.46 -11.42 5.86
CA ILE A 135 -3.02 -11.57 6.06
C ILE A 135 -2.20 -10.70 5.11
N ASN A 136 -2.80 -10.28 3.99
CA ASN A 136 -2.11 -9.43 3.02
C ASN A 136 -3.11 -8.67 2.15
N ILE A 137 -2.67 -7.49 1.67
CA ILE A 137 -3.41 -6.68 0.69
C ILE A 137 -2.42 -6.25 -0.38
N LYS A 138 -2.86 -6.32 -1.63
CA LYS A 138 -2.05 -5.89 -2.78
C LYS A 138 -2.89 -5.09 -3.75
N CYS A 139 -2.32 -4.04 -4.30
CA CYS A 139 -2.87 -3.38 -5.48
C CYS A 139 -2.74 -4.32 -6.70
N GLY A 140 -3.85 -4.60 -7.35
CA GLY A 140 -3.95 -5.49 -8.52
C GLY A 140 -3.91 -4.76 -9.86
N GLY A 141 -3.55 -3.47 -9.89
CA GLY A 141 -3.52 -2.67 -11.10
C GLY A 141 -3.06 -1.23 -10.83
N ASP A 142 -3.32 -0.34 -11.76
CA ASP A 142 -2.92 1.06 -11.64
C ASP A 142 -3.80 1.83 -10.64
N TRP A 143 -3.21 2.81 -10.00
CA TRP A 143 -3.91 3.75 -9.12
C TRP A 143 -4.60 4.85 -9.95
N HIS A 144 -5.90 5.03 -9.72
CA HIS A 144 -6.70 6.08 -10.34
C HIS A 144 -7.48 6.86 -9.27
N ASN A 145 -7.19 8.15 -9.12
CA ASN A 145 -7.79 8.99 -8.08
C ASN A 145 -7.74 8.32 -6.69
N ASP A 146 -6.55 7.91 -6.28
CA ASP A 146 -6.25 7.23 -5.01
C ASP A 146 -6.96 5.88 -4.79
N LYS A 147 -7.48 5.26 -5.85
CA LYS A 147 -8.15 3.96 -5.80
C LYS A 147 -7.52 3.00 -6.81
N CYS A 148 -7.46 1.73 -6.44
CA CYS A 148 -7.07 0.64 -7.32
C CYS A 148 -7.94 -0.59 -7.07
N VAL A 149 -7.82 -1.60 -7.92
CA VAL A 149 -8.32 -2.93 -7.60
C VAL A 149 -7.45 -3.50 -6.47
N LEU A 150 -8.04 -3.91 -5.36
CA LEU A 150 -7.33 -4.55 -4.26
C LEU A 150 -7.55 -6.06 -4.27
N ILE A 151 -6.47 -6.81 -4.09
CA ILE A 151 -6.49 -8.25 -3.86
C ILE A 151 -6.24 -8.46 -2.36
N ILE A 152 -7.27 -8.94 -1.67
CA ILE A 152 -7.23 -9.26 -0.24
C ILE A 152 -6.94 -10.75 -0.11
N GLU A 153 -5.85 -11.11 0.55
CA GLU A 153 -5.46 -12.49 0.86
C GLU A 153 -5.85 -12.81 2.30
N ALA A 154 -6.57 -13.91 2.50
CA ALA A 154 -7.05 -14.38 3.79
C ALA A 154 -6.24 -15.57 4.31
N GLU A 155 -6.28 -15.84 5.63
CA GLU A 155 -5.52 -16.92 6.30
C GLU A 155 -5.74 -18.32 5.69
N ASN A 156 -6.92 -18.59 5.14
CA ASN A 156 -7.25 -19.85 4.48
C ASN A 156 -6.74 -19.93 3.03
N ASN A 157 -5.80 -19.07 2.63
CA ASN A 157 -5.25 -18.93 1.27
C ASN A 157 -6.28 -18.52 0.20
N GLN A 158 -7.47 -18.13 0.59
CA GLN A 158 -8.48 -17.59 -0.33
C GLN A 158 -8.20 -16.12 -0.61
N LYS A 159 -8.69 -15.66 -1.77
CA LYS A 159 -8.51 -14.29 -2.22
C LYS A 159 -9.84 -13.67 -2.58
N ILE A 160 -10.04 -12.43 -2.16
CA ILE A 160 -11.14 -11.59 -2.61
C ILE A 160 -10.56 -10.45 -3.45
N VAL A 161 -11.21 -10.17 -4.56
CA VAL A 161 -10.88 -9.02 -5.39
C VAL A 161 -11.91 -7.92 -5.11
N PHE A 162 -11.43 -6.82 -4.53
CA PHE A 162 -12.23 -5.62 -4.34
C PHE A 162 -12.00 -4.66 -5.51
N LYS A 163 -13.10 -4.32 -6.22
CA LYS A 163 -13.07 -3.36 -7.34
C LYS A 163 -13.78 -2.08 -6.93
N PRO A 164 -13.14 -0.90 -7.04
CA PRO A 164 -13.76 0.39 -6.73
C PRO A 164 -14.70 0.83 -7.87
N THR A 165 -15.79 0.08 -8.06
CA THR A 165 -16.76 0.37 -9.10
C THR A 165 -17.90 1.22 -8.57
N ASN A 166 -18.36 2.19 -9.37
CA ASN A 166 -19.57 2.92 -9.06
C ASN A 166 -20.79 2.04 -9.39
N LYS A 167 -21.63 1.77 -8.40
CA LYS A 167 -22.86 0.98 -8.58
C LYS A 167 -23.71 1.44 -9.76
N LYS A 168 -23.84 2.76 -9.96
CA LYS A 168 -24.57 3.33 -11.10
C LYS A 168 -23.99 2.94 -12.46
N ASN A 169 -22.66 2.83 -12.56
CA ASN A 169 -22.02 2.41 -13.81
C ASN A 169 -22.28 0.92 -14.10
N ILE A 170 -22.36 0.10 -13.04
CA ILE A 170 -22.73 -1.32 -13.19
C ILE A 170 -24.17 -1.44 -13.62
N GLU A 171 -25.10 -0.73 -12.96
CA GLU A 171 -26.51 -0.72 -13.31
C GLU A 171 -26.72 -0.26 -14.77
N PHE A 172 -26.06 0.82 -15.18
CA PHE A 172 -26.10 1.32 -16.56
C PHE A 172 -25.56 0.30 -17.57
N LEU A 173 -24.41 -0.34 -17.25
CA LEU A 173 -23.86 -1.39 -18.11
C LEU A 173 -24.81 -2.59 -18.21
N GLN A 174 -25.44 -2.99 -17.12
CA GLN A 174 -26.42 -4.05 -17.09
C GLN A 174 -27.64 -3.73 -17.97
N GLU A 175 -28.13 -2.48 -17.95
CA GLU A 175 -29.21 -2.03 -18.83
C GLU A 175 -28.80 -2.08 -20.31
N ILE A 176 -27.59 -1.66 -20.65
CA ILE A 176 -27.06 -1.77 -22.02
C ILE A 176 -26.97 -3.24 -22.44
N ILE A 177 -26.42 -4.11 -21.60
CA ILE A 177 -26.29 -5.54 -21.90
C ILE A 177 -27.68 -6.16 -22.14
N LYS A 178 -28.69 -5.84 -21.31
CA LYS A 178 -30.07 -6.30 -21.51
C LYS A 178 -30.67 -5.88 -22.85
N MET A 179 -30.29 -4.72 -23.38
CA MET A 179 -30.78 -4.25 -24.70
C MET A 179 -30.20 -5.04 -25.87
N PHE A 180 -29.03 -5.63 -25.73
CA PHE A 180 -28.30 -6.28 -26.84
C PHE A 180 -28.25 -7.82 -26.75
N PHE A 181 -28.54 -8.39 -25.58
CA PHE A 181 -28.48 -9.83 -25.36
C PHE A 181 -29.86 -10.35 -24.92
N ASP A 182 -30.21 -11.58 -25.33
CA ASP A 182 -31.41 -12.19 -24.78
C ASP A 182 -31.24 -12.47 -23.27
N GLU A 183 -32.38 -12.59 -22.59
CA GLU A 183 -32.44 -12.61 -21.12
C GLU A 183 -31.64 -13.77 -20.50
N GLN A 184 -31.50 -14.89 -21.21
CA GLN A 184 -30.80 -16.08 -20.73
C GLN A 184 -29.26 -15.89 -20.74
N LYS A 185 -28.74 -15.28 -21.80
CA LYS A 185 -27.29 -14.91 -21.87
C LYS A 185 -26.92 -13.82 -20.89
N TYR A 186 -27.85 -12.92 -20.56
CA TYR A 186 -27.67 -11.92 -19.54
C TYR A 186 -27.49 -12.54 -18.14
N ILE A 187 -28.32 -13.55 -17.80
CA ILE A 187 -28.25 -14.24 -16.49
C ILE A 187 -26.90 -14.96 -16.36
N GLU A 188 -26.44 -15.68 -17.38
CA GLU A 188 -25.12 -16.33 -17.37
C GLU A 188 -23.95 -15.35 -17.18
N LEU A 189 -23.99 -14.19 -17.85
CA LEU A 189 -22.99 -13.13 -17.69
C LEU A 189 -23.05 -12.49 -16.30
N TYR A 190 -24.24 -12.26 -15.77
CA TYR A 190 -24.43 -11.66 -14.45
C TYR A 190 -23.93 -12.59 -13.34
N ASP A 191 -24.25 -13.88 -13.41
CA ASP A 191 -23.79 -14.89 -12.43
C ASP A 191 -22.29 -15.13 -12.51
N SER A 192 -21.66 -14.92 -13.67
CA SER A 192 -20.20 -14.99 -13.83
C SER A 192 -19.45 -13.75 -13.30
N LEU A 193 -20.15 -12.62 -13.15
CA LEU A 193 -19.58 -11.34 -12.71
C LEU A 193 -19.84 -11.02 -11.21
N ASN A 194 -20.72 -11.78 -10.54
CA ASN A 194 -21.06 -11.68 -9.13
C ASN A 194 -20.59 -12.88 -8.33
#